data_8712f154dbd507b798850e6720bc7788
#
_entry.id   8712f154dbd507b798850e6720bc7788
#
_cell.length_a   1.000
_cell.length_b   1.000
_cell.length_c   1.000
_cell.angle_alpha   90.00
_cell.angle_beta   90.00
_cell.angle_gamma   90.00
#
_symmetry.space_group_name_H-M   'P 1'
#
loop_
_entity.id
_entity.type
_entity.pdbx_description
1 polymer ?
#
loop_
_entity_poly.entity_id
_entity_poly.type
_entity_poly.pdbx_seq_one_letter_code
_entity_poly.pdbx_strand_id
1 'polypeptide(L)'
;LAKNLESDSEGVRVKIIEKNKDRAEFIANELNNTIVINGDGLEEDVLKEANVKEAETILSLTNDDEDNIMVSVLVEKNNPNKRTIALVNKQNYSLLQSSLKIDDLVDPRLTTISTILKHVHKGTIETVYTLLDGEYEFIEAEVLETSELISKSIKDSNLPKEIRIGAIVRDKDIIIPKSDFVFEKKDL
;
A
#
# COMPACT_ATOMS: atom_id res chain seq x y z
N LEU A 1 -12.74 -5.79 2.53
CA LEU A 1 -12.34 -4.45 2.09
C LEU A 1 -13.58 -3.57 1.90
N ALA A 2 -14.51 -3.88 0.97
CA ALA A 2 -15.68 -3.04 0.68
C ALA A 2 -16.51 -2.73 1.94
N LYS A 3 -16.75 -3.72 2.81
CA LYS A 3 -17.47 -3.54 4.08
C LYS A 3 -16.78 -2.51 4.99
N ASN A 4 -15.45 -2.52 5.05
CA ASN A 4 -14.70 -1.52 5.83
C ASN A 4 -14.78 -0.13 5.19
N LEU A 5 -14.74 -0.05 3.84
CA LEU A 5 -14.89 1.22 3.15
C LEU A 5 -16.29 1.83 3.33
N GLU A 6 -17.34 1.00 3.39
CA GLU A 6 -18.69 1.47 3.69
C GLU A 6 -18.86 2.02 5.11
N SER A 7 -18.14 1.41 6.10
CA SER A 7 -18.29 1.77 7.51
C SER A 7 -17.37 2.90 7.93
N ASP A 8 -16.15 2.95 7.39
CA ASP A 8 -15.07 3.77 7.95
C ASP A 8 -14.83 5.06 7.15
N SER A 9 -15.46 5.22 5.98
CA SER A 9 -15.17 6.33 5.07
C SER A 9 -16.42 7.09 4.66
N GLU A 10 -16.65 8.25 5.28
CA GLU A 10 -17.74 9.15 4.87
C GLU A 10 -17.52 9.63 3.43
N GLY A 11 -18.56 9.43 2.59
CA GLY A 11 -18.58 9.90 1.21
C GLY A 11 -17.95 8.96 0.17
N VAL A 12 -17.35 7.84 0.56
CA VAL A 12 -16.81 6.86 -0.38
C VAL A 12 -17.96 6.01 -0.95
N ARG A 13 -18.05 5.99 -2.27
CA ARG A 13 -18.99 5.13 -3.02
C ARG A 13 -18.21 3.96 -3.62
N VAL A 14 -18.61 2.75 -3.29
CA VAL A 14 -17.95 1.52 -3.74
C VAL A 14 -18.82 0.84 -4.82
N LYS A 15 -18.16 0.34 -5.86
CA LYS A 15 -18.73 -0.59 -6.82
C LYS A 15 -17.86 -1.83 -6.90
N ILE A 16 -18.46 -2.98 -7.06
CA ILE A 16 -17.76 -4.27 -7.20
C ILE A 16 -18.17 -4.90 -8.52
N ILE A 17 -17.19 -5.35 -9.28
CA ILE A 17 -17.40 -6.24 -10.42
C ILE A 17 -16.98 -7.63 -9.95
N GLU A 18 -17.88 -8.58 -10.00
CA GLU A 18 -17.65 -9.97 -9.59
C GLU A 18 -18.13 -10.91 -10.70
N LYS A 19 -17.21 -11.74 -11.18
CA LYS A 19 -17.48 -12.66 -12.31
C LYS A 19 -18.36 -13.83 -11.92
N ASN A 20 -18.19 -14.35 -10.69
CA ASN A 20 -19.01 -15.45 -10.19
C ASN A 20 -20.37 -14.94 -9.74
N LYS A 21 -21.45 -15.45 -10.36
CA LYS A 21 -22.83 -15.02 -10.10
C LYS A 21 -23.25 -15.24 -8.64
N ASP A 22 -23.03 -16.44 -8.12
CA ASP A 22 -23.45 -16.77 -6.75
C ASP A 22 -22.68 -15.91 -5.72
N ARG A 23 -21.43 -15.61 -6.02
CA ARG A 23 -20.61 -14.71 -5.21
C ARG A 23 -21.10 -13.27 -5.28
N ALA A 24 -21.46 -12.81 -6.47
CA ALA A 24 -22.01 -11.46 -6.67
C ALA A 24 -23.33 -11.28 -5.90
N GLU A 25 -24.24 -12.26 -5.99
CA GLU A 25 -25.49 -12.26 -5.22
C GLU A 25 -25.27 -12.28 -3.71
N PHE A 26 -24.32 -13.11 -3.25
CA PHE A 26 -23.94 -13.13 -1.84
C PHE A 26 -23.41 -11.78 -1.35
N ILE A 27 -22.47 -11.18 -2.10
CA ILE A 27 -21.88 -9.88 -1.76
C ILE A 27 -22.94 -8.78 -1.75
N ALA A 28 -23.85 -8.77 -2.72
CA ALA A 28 -24.92 -7.79 -2.80
C ALA A 28 -25.88 -7.84 -1.59
N ASN A 29 -26.07 -9.03 -1.01
CA ASN A 29 -26.89 -9.19 0.18
C ASN A 29 -26.17 -8.78 1.49
N GLU A 30 -24.84 -8.82 1.50
CA GLU A 30 -24.01 -8.49 2.68
C GLU A 30 -23.65 -7.01 2.80
N LEU A 31 -23.77 -6.25 1.71
CA LEU A 31 -23.39 -4.84 1.63
C LEU A 31 -24.65 -3.96 1.46
N ASN A 32 -24.62 -2.77 2.08
CA ASN A 32 -25.79 -1.89 2.12
C ASN A 32 -25.72 -0.77 1.07
N ASN A 33 -24.54 -0.23 0.82
CA ASN A 33 -24.35 0.96 -0.02
C ASN A 33 -23.46 0.69 -1.25
N THR A 34 -22.98 -0.55 -1.41
CA THR A 34 -22.12 -0.95 -2.52
C THR A 34 -22.96 -1.50 -3.68
N ILE A 35 -22.71 -1.02 -4.87
CA ILE A 35 -23.30 -1.56 -6.10
C ILE A 35 -22.45 -2.76 -6.55
N VAL A 36 -23.10 -3.90 -6.74
CA VAL A 36 -22.45 -5.12 -7.23
C VAL A 36 -22.93 -5.42 -8.64
N ILE A 37 -21.97 -5.55 -9.56
CA ILE A 37 -22.20 -5.87 -10.98
C ILE A 37 -21.66 -7.28 -11.22
N ASN A 38 -22.52 -8.17 -11.73
CA ASN A 38 -22.06 -9.49 -12.12
C ASN A 38 -21.53 -9.47 -13.54
N GLY A 39 -20.21 -9.64 -13.70
CA GLY A 39 -19.56 -9.62 -15.01
C GLY A 39 -18.05 -9.82 -14.91
N ASP A 40 -17.40 -9.94 -16.07
CA ASP A 40 -15.95 -10.04 -16.15
C ASP A 40 -15.32 -8.64 -16.25
N GLY A 41 -14.40 -8.31 -15.35
CA GLY A 41 -13.68 -7.03 -15.36
C GLY A 41 -12.79 -6.80 -16.58
N LEU A 42 -12.57 -7.82 -17.39
CA LEU A 42 -11.87 -7.71 -18.67
C LEU A 42 -12.78 -7.29 -19.84
N GLU A 43 -14.09 -7.31 -19.63
CA GLU A 43 -15.07 -6.90 -20.65
C GLU A 43 -15.32 -5.39 -20.62
N GLU A 44 -15.11 -4.74 -21.74
CA GLU A 44 -15.25 -3.28 -21.86
C GLU A 44 -16.67 -2.80 -21.50
N ASP A 45 -17.70 -3.59 -21.84
CA ASP A 45 -19.08 -3.22 -21.57
C ASP A 45 -19.41 -3.30 -20.07
N VAL A 46 -18.83 -4.26 -19.35
CA VAL A 46 -18.91 -4.36 -17.88
C VAL A 46 -18.22 -3.18 -17.21
N LEU A 47 -17.05 -2.79 -17.70
CA LEU A 47 -16.34 -1.60 -17.22
C LEU A 47 -17.14 -0.31 -17.47
N LYS A 48 -17.84 -0.21 -18.60
CA LYS A 48 -18.75 0.91 -18.90
C LYS A 48 -19.96 0.92 -17.98
N GLU A 49 -20.59 -0.24 -17.73
CA GLU A 49 -21.71 -0.38 -16.79
C GLU A 49 -21.29 0.05 -15.38
N ALA A 50 -20.10 -0.35 -14.95
CA ALA A 50 -19.51 0.08 -13.68
C ALA A 50 -19.23 1.59 -13.65
N ASN A 51 -19.29 2.28 -14.80
CA ASN A 51 -18.93 3.68 -14.95
C ASN A 51 -17.51 3.98 -14.48
N VAL A 52 -16.57 3.14 -14.90
CA VAL A 52 -15.14 3.24 -14.50
C VAL A 52 -14.54 4.60 -14.83
N LYS A 53 -15.08 5.31 -15.84
CA LYS A 53 -14.65 6.66 -16.22
C LYS A 53 -14.79 7.70 -15.11
N GLU A 54 -15.75 7.51 -14.22
CA GLU A 54 -16.00 8.43 -13.08
C GLU A 54 -15.37 7.96 -11.76
N ALA A 55 -14.78 6.76 -11.76
CA ALA A 55 -14.12 6.26 -10.56
C ALA A 55 -12.81 7.02 -10.32
N GLU A 56 -12.50 7.33 -9.07
CA GLU A 56 -11.24 7.97 -8.68
C GLU A 56 -10.10 6.94 -8.56
N THR A 57 -10.42 5.76 -8.04
CA THR A 57 -9.47 4.67 -7.84
C THR A 57 -10.09 3.35 -8.27
N ILE A 58 -9.33 2.55 -8.96
CA ILE A 58 -9.71 1.21 -9.40
C ILE A 58 -8.78 0.19 -8.75
N LEU A 59 -9.37 -0.81 -8.13
CA LEU A 59 -8.68 -1.90 -7.43
C LEU A 59 -8.92 -3.21 -8.15
N SER A 60 -7.88 -3.83 -8.68
CA SER A 60 -7.92 -5.16 -9.31
C SER A 60 -7.42 -6.20 -8.32
N LEU A 61 -8.34 -6.98 -7.73
CA LEU A 61 -8.11 -7.83 -6.56
C LEU A 61 -8.56 -9.27 -6.80
N THR A 62 -8.46 -9.78 -8.01
CA THR A 62 -8.76 -11.18 -8.29
C THR A 62 -7.62 -12.08 -7.80
N ASN A 63 -7.78 -13.39 -7.94
CA ASN A 63 -6.71 -14.36 -7.66
C ASN A 63 -5.76 -14.61 -8.85
N ASP A 64 -5.96 -13.90 -9.96
CA ASP A 64 -5.14 -13.99 -11.16
C ASP A 64 -4.37 -12.69 -11.38
N ASP A 65 -3.05 -12.77 -11.33
CA ASP A 65 -2.16 -11.62 -11.46
C ASP A 65 -2.25 -10.97 -12.85
N GLU A 66 -2.38 -11.80 -13.89
CA GLU A 66 -2.48 -11.35 -15.26
C GLU A 66 -3.79 -10.60 -15.50
N ASP A 67 -4.89 -11.09 -14.97
CA ASP A 67 -6.20 -10.42 -15.02
C ASP A 67 -6.13 -9.08 -14.28
N ASN A 68 -5.51 -9.04 -13.10
CA ASN A 68 -5.38 -7.82 -12.30
C ASN A 68 -4.57 -6.73 -13.04
N ILE A 69 -3.49 -7.13 -13.69
CA ILE A 69 -2.67 -6.23 -14.51
C ILE A 69 -3.47 -5.78 -15.73
N MET A 70 -4.12 -6.71 -16.43
CA MET A 70 -4.85 -6.39 -17.66
C MET A 70 -6.02 -5.43 -17.41
N VAL A 71 -6.79 -5.62 -16.34
CA VAL A 71 -7.84 -4.66 -15.95
C VAL A 71 -7.25 -3.27 -15.73
N SER A 72 -6.13 -3.17 -15.01
CA SER A 72 -5.47 -1.88 -14.77
C SER A 72 -5.03 -1.21 -16.06
N VAL A 73 -4.47 -1.97 -17.01
CA VAL A 73 -4.06 -1.47 -18.34
C VAL A 73 -5.27 -1.02 -19.17
N LEU A 74 -6.37 -1.77 -19.15
CA LEU A 74 -7.59 -1.41 -19.86
C LEU A 74 -8.20 -0.13 -19.32
N VAL A 75 -8.16 0.04 -18.00
CA VAL A 75 -8.63 1.25 -17.34
C VAL A 75 -7.75 2.45 -17.70
N GLU A 76 -6.43 2.32 -17.59
CA GLU A 76 -5.48 3.39 -17.94
C GLU A 76 -5.65 3.85 -19.38
N LYS A 77 -5.83 2.91 -20.31
CA LYS A 77 -6.08 3.23 -21.72
C LYS A 77 -7.34 4.05 -21.93
N ASN A 78 -8.39 3.76 -21.18
CA ASN A 78 -9.70 4.41 -21.32
C ASN A 78 -9.83 5.69 -20.47
N ASN A 79 -8.99 5.83 -19.45
CA ASN A 79 -9.05 6.94 -18.50
C ASN A 79 -7.69 7.20 -17.81
N PRO A 80 -6.75 7.87 -18.48
CA PRO A 80 -5.35 7.99 -18.05
C PRO A 80 -5.11 8.85 -16.80
N ASN A 81 -6.15 9.36 -16.14
CA ASN A 81 -6.02 10.20 -14.96
C ASN A 81 -6.55 9.53 -13.68
N LYS A 82 -6.75 8.22 -13.70
CA LYS A 82 -7.28 7.48 -12.57
C LYS A 82 -6.22 6.62 -11.93
N ARG A 83 -6.26 6.55 -10.61
CA ARG A 83 -5.36 5.69 -9.86
C ARG A 83 -5.74 4.24 -10.04
N THR A 84 -4.79 3.43 -10.45
CA THR A 84 -4.95 1.98 -10.61
C THR A 84 -4.08 1.24 -9.60
N ILE A 85 -4.67 0.28 -8.91
CA ILE A 85 -3.99 -0.55 -7.92
C ILE A 85 -4.26 -2.01 -8.26
N ALA A 86 -3.23 -2.80 -8.51
CA ALA A 86 -3.35 -4.22 -8.80
C ALA A 86 -2.67 -5.07 -7.73
N LEU A 87 -3.37 -6.13 -7.32
CA LEU A 87 -2.80 -7.16 -6.47
C LEU A 87 -1.99 -8.13 -7.34
N VAL A 88 -0.71 -8.34 -6.98
CA VAL A 88 0.19 -9.17 -7.76
C VAL A 88 1.05 -10.02 -6.83
N ASN A 89 1.08 -11.33 -7.09
CA ASN A 89 1.86 -12.29 -6.29
C ASN A 89 3.22 -12.61 -6.91
N LYS A 90 3.39 -12.38 -8.22
CA LYS A 90 4.62 -12.68 -8.95
C LYS A 90 5.55 -11.47 -8.93
N GLN A 91 6.71 -11.60 -8.30
CA GLN A 91 7.70 -10.51 -8.14
C GLN A 91 8.14 -9.87 -9.47
N ASN A 92 8.28 -10.67 -10.51
CA ASN A 92 8.76 -10.17 -11.80
C ASN A 92 7.84 -9.11 -12.43
N TYR A 93 6.60 -8.99 -11.98
CA TYR A 93 5.66 -8.01 -12.52
C TYR A 93 5.91 -6.59 -12.01
N SER A 94 6.63 -6.42 -10.89
CA SER A 94 7.08 -5.11 -10.44
C SER A 94 7.91 -4.37 -11.49
N LEU A 95 8.68 -5.12 -12.30
CA LEU A 95 9.47 -4.57 -13.39
C LEU A 95 8.62 -3.96 -14.52
N LEU A 96 7.38 -4.38 -14.65
CA LEU A 96 6.46 -3.93 -15.70
C LEU A 96 5.61 -2.73 -15.26
N GLN A 97 5.56 -2.41 -13.97
CA GLN A 97 4.68 -1.39 -13.40
C GLN A 97 4.75 -0.06 -14.15
N SER A 98 5.95 0.50 -14.27
CA SER A 98 6.16 1.79 -14.94
C SER A 98 5.85 1.74 -16.44
N SER A 99 6.19 0.62 -17.11
CA SER A 99 5.94 0.44 -18.54
C SER A 99 4.45 0.32 -18.85
N LEU A 100 3.69 -0.30 -17.95
CA LEU A 100 2.24 -0.48 -18.07
C LEU A 100 1.44 0.66 -17.44
N LYS A 101 2.12 1.65 -16.85
CA LYS A 101 1.52 2.81 -16.17
C LYS A 101 0.50 2.43 -15.09
N ILE A 102 0.81 1.41 -14.31
CA ILE A 102 0.04 1.02 -13.14
C ILE A 102 0.58 1.80 -11.96
N ASP A 103 -0.27 2.53 -11.23
CA ASP A 103 0.18 3.40 -10.15
C ASP A 103 0.76 2.59 -8.98
N ASP A 104 0.04 1.55 -8.56
CA ASP A 104 0.47 0.71 -7.44
C ASP A 104 0.32 -0.78 -7.76
N LEU A 105 1.39 -1.54 -7.52
CA LEU A 105 1.35 -3.00 -7.43
C LEU A 105 1.48 -3.42 -5.97
N VAL A 106 0.52 -4.16 -5.47
CA VAL A 106 0.50 -4.64 -4.09
C VAL A 106 0.86 -6.13 -4.06
N ASP A 107 2.02 -6.47 -3.48
CA ASP A 107 2.40 -7.85 -3.17
C ASP A 107 1.95 -8.19 -1.74
N PRO A 108 0.97 -9.10 -1.57
CA PRO A 108 0.47 -9.49 -0.24
C PRO A 108 1.54 -10.17 0.62
N ARG A 109 2.52 -10.82 0.01
CA ARG A 109 3.62 -11.48 0.73
C ARG A 109 4.55 -10.45 1.35
N LEU A 110 4.95 -9.42 0.60
CA LEU A 110 5.78 -8.34 1.13
C LEU A 110 5.06 -7.59 2.25
N THR A 111 3.76 -7.33 2.07
CA THR A 111 2.92 -6.72 3.11
C THR A 111 2.88 -7.59 4.38
N THR A 112 2.71 -8.90 4.21
CA THR A 112 2.69 -9.85 5.33
C THR A 112 4.06 -9.92 6.01
N ILE A 113 5.15 -10.01 5.25
CA ILE A 113 6.53 -10.02 5.77
C ILE A 113 6.79 -8.75 6.58
N SER A 114 6.46 -7.58 6.04
CA SER A 114 6.63 -6.30 6.75
C SER A 114 5.84 -6.27 8.08
N THR A 115 4.62 -6.81 8.08
CA THR A 115 3.80 -6.91 9.29
C THR A 115 4.45 -7.85 10.32
N ILE A 116 4.97 -9.00 9.89
CA ILE A 116 5.66 -9.95 10.79
C ILE A 116 6.93 -9.31 11.36
N LEU A 117 7.73 -8.68 10.51
CA LEU A 117 8.98 -8.03 10.94
C LEU A 117 8.71 -6.94 11.99
N LYS A 118 7.63 -6.17 11.84
CA LYS A 118 7.21 -5.20 12.85
C LYS A 118 7.05 -5.82 14.23
N HIS A 119 6.59 -7.06 14.33
CA HIS A 119 6.41 -7.77 15.61
C HIS A 119 7.68 -8.48 16.11
N VAL A 120 8.62 -8.78 15.22
CA VAL A 120 9.86 -9.50 15.57
C VAL A 120 10.96 -8.56 16.03
N HIS A 121 11.04 -7.37 15.46
CA HIS A 121 12.03 -6.38 15.86
C HIS A 121 11.83 -5.92 17.31
N LYS A 122 12.93 -5.82 18.06
CA LYS A 122 12.92 -5.29 19.42
C LYS A 122 12.86 -3.76 19.38
N GLY A 123 11.86 -3.19 19.99
CA GLY A 123 11.66 -1.74 20.07
C GLY A 123 10.25 -1.32 19.68
N THR A 124 9.94 -0.04 19.83
CA THR A 124 8.69 0.53 19.33
C THR A 124 8.86 0.87 17.85
N ILE A 125 8.69 -0.14 17.01
CA ILE A 125 8.70 0.04 15.56
C ILE A 125 7.28 0.36 15.11
N GLU A 126 7.09 1.55 14.56
CA GLU A 126 5.80 2.00 14.04
C GLU A 126 5.51 1.37 12.68
N THR A 127 6.50 1.35 11.80
CA THR A 127 6.33 0.89 10.43
C THR A 127 7.59 0.24 9.89
N VAL A 128 7.41 -0.79 9.06
CA VAL A 128 8.49 -1.41 8.26
C VAL A 128 7.99 -1.51 6.82
N TYR A 129 8.73 -0.92 5.90
CA TYR A 129 8.52 -1.06 4.46
C TYR A 129 9.74 -1.72 3.82
N THR A 130 9.49 -2.77 3.08
CA THR A 130 10.53 -3.46 2.31
C THR A 130 10.52 -2.96 0.87
N LEU A 131 11.67 -2.61 0.35
CA LEU A 131 11.86 -2.12 -1.01
C LEU A 131 12.77 -3.04 -1.81
N LEU A 132 12.67 -2.95 -3.15
CA LEU A 132 13.57 -3.65 -4.09
C LEU A 132 13.71 -5.13 -3.76
N ASP A 133 12.59 -5.85 -3.71
CA ASP A 133 12.52 -7.30 -3.48
C ASP A 133 13.20 -7.79 -2.19
N GLY A 134 13.25 -6.93 -1.16
CA GLY A 134 13.82 -7.26 0.13
C GLY A 134 15.26 -6.84 0.34
N GLU A 135 15.86 -6.13 -0.62
CA GLU A 135 17.25 -5.66 -0.48
C GLU A 135 17.38 -4.50 0.51
N TYR A 136 16.32 -3.70 0.67
CA TYR A 136 16.31 -2.55 1.58
C TYR A 136 15.05 -2.54 2.44
N GLU A 137 15.19 -2.06 3.65
CA GLU A 137 14.09 -1.83 4.58
C GLU A 137 14.07 -0.37 5.01
N PHE A 138 12.87 0.24 4.99
CA PHE A 138 12.59 1.48 5.69
C PHE A 138 11.94 1.14 7.02
N ILE A 139 12.55 1.55 8.10
CA ILE A 139 12.06 1.32 9.46
C ILE A 139 11.78 2.69 10.08
N GLU A 140 10.57 2.84 10.58
CA GLU A 140 10.16 3.97 11.41
C GLU A 140 10.08 3.49 12.85
N ALA A 141 10.87 4.12 13.73
CA ALA A 141 10.99 3.69 15.11
C ALA A 141 11.12 4.87 16.07
N GLU A 142 10.42 4.79 17.21
CA GLU A 142 10.49 5.80 18.26
C GLU A 142 11.76 5.63 19.10
N VAL A 143 12.42 6.75 19.38
CA VAL A 143 13.55 6.81 20.31
C VAL A 143 13.05 6.75 21.75
N LEU A 144 13.21 5.59 22.39
CA LEU A 144 12.81 5.34 23.77
C LEU A 144 13.79 5.98 24.77
N GLU A 145 13.32 6.24 26.01
CA GLU A 145 14.18 6.70 27.11
C GLU A 145 15.38 5.80 27.40
N THR A 146 15.23 4.50 27.12
CA THR A 146 16.25 3.48 27.31
C THR A 146 17.20 3.34 26.12
N SER A 147 17.00 4.15 25.07
CA SER A 147 17.81 4.06 23.86
C SER A 147 19.21 4.59 24.11
N GLU A 148 20.23 3.88 23.66
CA GLU A 148 21.61 4.35 23.68
C GLU A 148 21.89 5.53 22.74
N LEU A 149 20.92 5.89 21.90
CA LEU A 149 21.00 7.02 20.98
C LEU A 149 20.77 8.37 21.68
N ILE A 150 20.04 8.38 22.81
CA ILE A 150 19.68 9.62 23.51
C ILE A 150 20.95 10.41 23.90
N SER A 151 20.89 11.71 23.66
CA SER A 151 21.97 12.67 23.93
C SER A 151 23.25 12.41 23.16
N LYS A 152 23.24 11.52 22.17
CA LYS A 152 24.37 11.31 21.26
C LYS A 152 24.05 11.91 19.89
N SER A 153 25.10 12.42 19.23
CA SER A 153 24.97 12.81 17.83
C SER A 153 24.98 11.58 16.92
N ILE A 154 24.45 11.72 15.71
CA ILE A 154 24.45 10.61 14.73
C ILE A 154 25.86 10.06 14.53
N LYS A 155 26.87 10.92 14.39
CA LYS A 155 28.28 10.51 14.22
C LYS A 155 28.83 9.73 15.41
N ASP A 156 28.31 9.98 16.64
CA ASP A 156 28.80 9.40 17.89
C ASP A 156 27.90 8.23 18.37
N SER A 157 26.85 7.90 17.62
CA SER A 157 25.84 6.91 18.02
C SER A 157 26.25 5.46 17.78
N ASN A 158 27.41 5.20 17.17
CA ASN A 158 27.87 3.84 16.80
C ASN A 158 26.84 3.04 15.97
N LEU A 159 26.01 3.70 15.15
CA LEU A 159 25.10 3.01 14.24
C LEU A 159 25.88 2.15 13.24
N PRO A 160 25.38 0.96 12.91
CA PRO A 160 25.96 0.14 11.85
C PRO A 160 26.08 0.92 10.53
N LYS A 161 27.14 0.63 9.76
CA LYS A 161 27.43 1.36 8.51
C LYS A 161 26.34 1.21 7.45
N GLU A 162 25.57 0.17 7.53
CA GLU A 162 24.47 -0.18 6.65
C GLU A 162 23.21 0.66 6.92
N ILE A 163 23.11 1.27 8.12
CA ILE A 163 21.96 2.09 8.51
C ILE A 163 22.17 3.54 8.07
N ARG A 164 21.13 4.13 7.53
CA ARG A 164 21.05 5.55 7.20
C ARG A 164 19.80 6.15 7.83
N ILE A 165 19.97 7.26 8.53
CA ILE A 165 18.85 8.05 9.02
C ILE A 165 18.40 8.99 7.90
N GLY A 166 17.21 8.77 7.39
CA GLY A 166 16.65 9.56 6.29
C GLY A 166 15.98 10.84 6.76
N ALA A 167 15.16 10.73 7.81
CA ALA A 167 14.45 11.85 8.42
C ALA A 167 14.20 11.57 9.90
N ILE A 168 13.88 12.62 10.65
CA ILE A 168 13.45 12.56 12.04
C ILE A 168 12.18 13.41 12.17
N VAL A 169 11.17 12.90 12.85
CA VAL A 169 9.98 13.66 13.20
C VAL A 169 10.06 14.01 14.69
N ARG A 170 10.08 15.32 14.99
CA ARG A 170 10.05 15.86 16.35
C ARG A 170 8.93 16.89 16.45
N ASP A 171 8.00 16.72 17.36
CA ASP A 171 6.87 17.64 17.60
C ASP A 171 6.08 18.00 16.33
N LYS A 172 5.95 17.05 15.37
CA LYS A 172 5.35 17.17 14.04
C LYS A 172 6.22 17.84 12.95
N ASP A 173 7.41 18.29 13.29
CA ASP A 173 8.35 18.83 12.31
C ASP A 173 9.20 17.71 11.72
N ILE A 174 9.37 17.72 10.40
CA ILE A 174 10.22 16.76 9.68
C ILE A 174 11.59 17.39 9.53
N ILE A 175 12.60 16.75 10.10
CA ILE A 175 13.98 17.20 10.11
C ILE A 175 14.82 16.25 9.26
N ILE A 176 15.56 16.78 8.28
CA ILE A 176 16.60 16.02 7.59
C ILE A 176 17.88 16.18 8.41
N PRO A 177 18.31 15.12 9.12
CA PRO A 177 19.39 15.28 10.10
C PRO A 177 20.76 15.39 9.43
N LYS A 178 21.62 16.16 10.06
CA LYS A 178 23.06 16.17 9.76
C LYS A 178 23.80 15.30 10.76
N SER A 179 25.07 15.03 10.52
CA SER A 179 25.90 14.16 11.36
C SER A 179 26.02 14.59 12.82
N ASP A 180 25.84 15.88 13.11
CA ASP A 180 25.84 16.48 14.43
C ASP A 180 24.48 16.55 15.13
N PHE A 181 23.43 16.09 14.48
CA PHE A 181 22.09 16.03 15.07
C PHE A 181 22.07 15.13 16.30
N VAL A 182 21.45 15.61 17.38
CA VAL A 182 21.34 14.89 18.66
C VAL A 182 19.92 14.40 18.85
N PHE A 183 19.80 13.08 19.12
CA PHE A 183 18.51 12.44 19.38
C PHE A 183 17.94 12.82 20.74
N GLU A 184 16.63 12.99 20.77
CA GLU A 184 15.84 13.17 21.96
C GLU A 184 14.80 12.06 22.10
N LYS A 185 14.24 11.93 23.32
CA LYS A 185 13.12 11.02 23.58
C LYS A 185 11.93 11.38 22.70
N LYS A 186 11.25 10.38 22.15
CA LYS A 186 10.09 10.49 21.25
C LYS A 186 10.40 11.04 19.85
N ASP A 187 11.67 11.22 19.48
CA ASP A 187 11.99 11.35 18.09
C ASP A 187 11.54 10.10 17.33
N LEU A 188 10.93 10.29 16.18
CA LEU A 188 10.47 9.20 15.32
C LEU A 188 11.31 9.18 14.05
#